data_fe49822718461de11fdf855d83b17d06
#
_entry.id   fe49822718461de11fdf855d83b17d06
#
_cell.length_a   1.000
_cell.length_b   1.000
_cell.length_c   1.000
_cell.angle_alpha   90.00
_cell.angle_beta   90.00
_cell.angle_gamma   90.00
#
_symmetry.space_group_name_H-M   'P 1'
#
loop_
_entity.id
_entity.type
_entity.pdbx_description
1 polymer ?
#
loop_
_entity_poly.entity_id
_entity_poly.type
_entity_poly.pdbx_seq_one_letter_code
_entity_poly.pdbx_strand_id
1 'polypeptide(L)'
;QEMLDGLHCRGIKFVLDVVVNHSSNEHPWFQQSRSSRDNPYRDYYHWWPAENGTPPFRDSIFDPEGAWQFDQQTNAYYLHYFAKEQPDLNWENPKVRQEIYAIMKFWAEKGVDGFRMDAFQYASKDTTFPEWPKGHEKEYDKWYGMRPQLHDYLKEMYTEVIEPYDLFAVAEGAGTSFKDAHDLVDADRNELQVAYHFDCRDISKDLEGYQLSEFKAVFTKWDAAFKNNGWLAIY
;
A
#
# COMPACT_ATOMS: atom_id res chain seq x y z
N GLN A 1 -7.33 8.74 -23.43
CA GLN A 1 -8.67 9.34 -23.43
C GLN A 1 -9.66 8.48 -24.21
N GLU A 2 -9.39 8.08 -25.45
CA GLU A 2 -10.26 7.26 -26.30
C GLU A 2 -10.80 5.98 -25.60
N MET A 3 -9.95 5.29 -24.83
CA MET A 3 -10.38 4.12 -24.04
C MET A 3 -11.41 4.51 -22.97
N LEU A 4 -11.17 5.56 -22.19
CA LEU A 4 -12.10 6.04 -21.15
C LEU A 4 -13.43 6.46 -21.75
N ASP A 5 -13.41 7.25 -22.82
CA ASP A 5 -14.62 7.68 -23.54
C ASP A 5 -15.40 6.46 -24.05
N GLY A 6 -14.70 5.47 -24.60
CA GLY A 6 -15.29 4.23 -25.07
C GLY A 6 -15.94 3.37 -23.98
N LEU A 7 -15.37 3.37 -22.77
CA LEU A 7 -15.94 2.69 -21.60
C LEU A 7 -17.18 3.44 -21.09
N HIS A 8 -17.06 4.75 -20.89
CA HIS A 8 -18.14 5.59 -20.37
C HIS A 8 -19.37 5.60 -21.30
N CYS A 9 -19.18 5.63 -22.62
CA CYS A 9 -20.29 5.50 -23.59
C CYS A 9 -21.09 4.19 -23.44
N ARG A 10 -20.51 3.18 -22.78
CA ARG A 10 -21.13 1.88 -22.49
C ARG A 10 -21.60 1.75 -21.04
N GLY A 11 -21.52 2.82 -20.25
CA GLY A 11 -21.84 2.81 -18.83
C GLY A 11 -20.84 2.04 -17.96
N ILE A 12 -19.63 1.80 -18.46
CA ILE A 12 -18.58 1.07 -17.74
C ILE A 12 -17.68 2.08 -17.02
N LYS A 13 -17.50 1.90 -15.73
CA LYS A 13 -16.58 2.67 -14.90
C LYS A 13 -15.17 2.11 -14.99
N PHE A 14 -14.17 2.97 -14.87
CA PHE A 14 -12.76 2.60 -14.95
C PHE A 14 -12.06 2.89 -13.63
N VAL A 15 -11.59 1.83 -12.95
CA VAL A 15 -10.77 1.92 -11.74
C VAL A 15 -9.31 1.67 -12.12
N LEU A 16 -8.46 2.64 -11.81
CA LEU A 16 -7.03 2.59 -12.10
C LEU A 16 -6.26 2.08 -10.89
N ASP A 17 -5.27 1.23 -11.13
CA ASP A 17 -4.32 0.82 -10.09
C ASP A 17 -3.35 1.96 -9.76
N VAL A 18 -3.17 2.26 -8.48
CA VAL A 18 -2.19 3.24 -8.01
C VAL A 18 -1.28 2.60 -6.96
N VAL A 19 0.01 2.53 -7.29
CA VAL A 19 1.04 2.01 -6.40
C VAL A 19 1.51 3.12 -5.48
N VAL A 20 1.26 2.99 -4.20
CA VAL A 20 1.50 4.08 -3.24
C VAL A 20 2.64 3.80 -2.27
N ASN A 21 2.99 2.52 -2.06
CA ASN A 21 4.06 2.17 -1.11
C ASN A 21 5.46 2.41 -1.64
N HIS A 22 5.70 2.24 -2.93
CA HIS A 22 7.04 2.26 -3.54
C HIS A 22 7.03 2.86 -4.94
N SER A 23 8.20 3.13 -5.47
CA SER A 23 8.37 3.44 -6.89
C SER A 23 9.36 2.47 -7.53
N SER A 24 9.54 2.57 -8.86
CA SER A 24 10.71 1.94 -9.49
C SER A 24 12.00 2.61 -9.02
N ASN A 25 13.08 1.83 -8.90
CA ASN A 25 14.42 2.39 -8.68
C ASN A 25 14.91 3.23 -9.87
N GLU A 26 14.29 3.10 -11.04
CA GLU A 26 14.56 3.93 -12.23
C GLU A 26 13.73 5.23 -12.21
N HIS A 27 12.79 5.38 -11.27
CA HIS A 27 11.99 6.58 -11.18
C HIS A 27 12.86 7.81 -10.91
N PRO A 28 12.59 8.96 -11.56
CA PRO A 28 13.37 10.18 -11.37
C PRO A 28 13.53 10.60 -9.91
N TRP A 29 12.52 10.41 -9.07
CA TRP A 29 12.63 10.72 -7.63
C TRP A 29 13.71 9.88 -6.95
N PHE A 30 13.75 8.56 -7.24
CA PHE A 30 14.76 7.71 -6.63
C PHE A 30 16.16 8.01 -7.16
N GLN A 31 16.30 8.24 -8.46
CA GLN A 31 17.59 8.63 -9.06
C GLN A 31 18.12 9.94 -8.48
N GLN A 32 17.26 10.91 -8.23
CA GLN A 32 17.62 12.14 -7.51
C GLN A 32 17.96 11.85 -6.05
N SER A 33 17.12 11.08 -5.33
CA SER A 33 17.32 10.71 -3.93
C SER A 33 18.67 10.04 -3.67
N ARG A 34 19.10 9.16 -4.56
CA ARG A 34 20.39 8.46 -4.47
C ARG A 34 21.58 9.23 -5.03
N SER A 35 21.36 10.38 -5.65
CA SER A 35 22.45 11.16 -6.28
C SER A 35 23.33 11.85 -5.24
N SER A 36 22.76 12.31 -4.12
CA SER A 36 23.43 12.97 -3.01
C SER A 36 22.58 12.90 -1.74
N ARG A 37 23.23 12.87 -0.57
CA ARG A 37 22.56 12.95 0.73
C ARG A 37 21.87 14.29 0.97
N ASP A 38 22.31 15.35 0.29
CA ASP A 38 21.74 16.71 0.39
C ASP A 38 20.73 17.00 -0.72
N ASN A 39 20.38 16.01 -1.55
CA ASN A 39 19.42 16.20 -2.62
C ASN A 39 18.00 16.44 -2.04
N PRO A 40 17.19 17.39 -2.57
CA PRO A 40 15.82 17.64 -2.11
C PRO A 40 14.90 16.44 -2.12
N TYR A 41 15.18 15.41 -2.92
CA TYR A 41 14.44 14.16 -2.98
C TYR A 41 14.98 13.11 -2.00
N ARG A 42 16.03 13.41 -1.21
CA ARG A 42 16.63 12.40 -0.32
C ARG A 42 15.58 11.75 0.56
N ASP A 43 14.77 12.54 1.23
CA ASP A 43 13.78 12.11 2.19
C ASP A 43 12.45 11.64 1.55
N TYR A 44 12.42 11.45 0.22
CA TYR A 44 11.30 10.79 -0.45
C TYR A 44 11.29 9.28 -0.20
N TYR A 45 12.44 8.72 0.23
CA TYR A 45 12.65 7.30 0.52
C TYR A 45 13.28 7.13 1.90
N HIS A 46 13.19 5.92 2.43
CA HIS A 46 13.80 5.59 3.71
C HIS A 46 15.25 5.18 3.52
N TRP A 47 16.15 5.89 4.20
CA TRP A 47 17.59 5.66 4.12
C TRP A 47 18.18 5.40 5.50
N TRP A 48 19.11 4.46 5.56
CA TRP A 48 19.93 4.17 6.73
C TRP A 48 21.40 4.45 6.40
N PRO A 49 22.02 5.48 6.99
CA PRO A 49 23.43 5.80 6.77
C PRO A 49 24.35 4.67 7.24
N ALA A 50 25.36 4.27 6.45
CA ALA A 50 26.25 3.15 6.81
C ALA A 50 27.12 3.46 8.02
N GLU A 51 27.36 4.72 8.36
CA GLU A 51 28.04 5.14 9.58
C GLU A 51 27.28 4.76 10.87
N ASN A 52 25.97 4.53 10.78
CA ASN A 52 25.15 4.02 11.89
C ASN A 52 25.26 2.50 12.07
N GLY A 53 26.15 1.84 11.29
CA GLY A 53 26.26 0.39 11.27
C GLY A 53 25.26 -0.28 10.33
N THR A 54 25.14 -1.61 10.46
CA THR A 54 24.16 -2.39 9.71
C THR A 54 22.76 -2.04 10.20
N PRO A 55 21.80 -1.77 9.28
CA PRO A 55 20.43 -1.52 9.68
C PRO A 55 19.81 -2.73 10.37
N PRO A 56 18.83 -2.54 11.27
CA PRO A 56 18.09 -3.64 11.87
C PRO A 56 17.47 -4.53 10.79
N PHE A 57 17.59 -5.84 10.94
CA PHE A 57 17.08 -6.77 9.94
C PHE A 57 15.59 -6.55 9.68
N ARG A 58 15.25 -6.54 8.41
CA ARG A 58 13.86 -6.52 7.90
C ARG A 58 13.73 -7.60 6.84
N ASP A 59 12.73 -8.45 6.96
CA ASP A 59 12.43 -9.42 5.92
C ASP A 59 11.80 -8.71 4.71
N SER A 60 12.02 -9.20 3.52
CA SER A 60 11.40 -8.73 2.28
C SER A 60 10.47 -9.79 1.73
N ILE A 61 9.41 -9.36 1.04
CA ILE A 61 8.45 -10.29 0.43
C ILE A 61 9.11 -11.07 -0.72
N PHE A 62 10.03 -10.44 -1.45
CA PHE A 62 10.63 -11.04 -2.65
C PHE A 62 12.15 -11.23 -2.57
N ASP A 63 12.84 -10.58 -1.64
CA ASP A 63 14.29 -10.66 -1.54
C ASP A 63 14.71 -11.47 -0.30
N PRO A 64 15.34 -12.65 -0.46
CA PRO A 64 15.77 -13.46 0.68
C PRO A 64 16.92 -12.84 1.48
N GLU A 65 17.60 -11.82 0.96
CA GLU A 65 18.66 -11.10 1.66
C GLU A 65 18.11 -10.03 2.62
N GLY A 66 16.80 -9.78 2.57
CA GLY A 66 16.11 -8.81 3.41
C GLY A 66 15.74 -7.51 2.69
N ALA A 67 15.14 -6.59 3.42
CA ALA A 67 14.53 -5.39 2.87
C ALA A 67 15.45 -4.15 2.83
N TRP A 68 16.75 -4.32 3.06
CA TRP A 68 17.71 -3.24 3.00
C TRP A 68 18.76 -3.48 1.91
N GLN A 69 18.80 -2.62 0.91
CA GLN A 69 19.78 -2.66 -0.16
C GLN A 69 20.84 -1.57 0.02
N PHE A 70 22.12 -1.98 0.03
CA PHE A 70 23.23 -1.03 0.11
C PHE A 70 23.41 -0.25 -1.21
N ASP A 71 23.46 1.06 -1.11
CA ASP A 71 23.80 1.99 -2.19
C ASP A 71 25.21 2.54 -2.01
N GLN A 72 26.11 2.13 -2.90
CA GLN A 72 27.49 2.54 -2.85
C GLN A 72 27.67 4.04 -3.11
N GLN A 73 26.78 4.66 -3.90
CA GLN A 73 26.92 6.05 -4.32
C GLN A 73 26.82 7.02 -3.14
N THR A 74 25.91 6.76 -2.20
CA THR A 74 25.71 7.62 -1.03
C THR A 74 26.17 6.97 0.28
N ASN A 75 26.76 5.77 0.22
CA ASN A 75 27.19 5.00 1.37
C ASN A 75 26.08 4.87 2.43
N ALA A 76 24.91 4.37 1.98
CA ALA A 76 23.72 4.19 2.81
C ALA A 76 22.89 3.01 2.31
N TYR A 77 21.99 2.50 3.14
CA TYR A 77 21.02 1.49 2.75
C TYR A 77 19.67 2.14 2.50
N TYR A 78 18.94 1.70 1.47
CA TYR A 78 17.55 2.09 1.27
C TYR A 78 16.61 0.92 1.56
N LEU A 79 15.42 1.23 2.03
CA LEU A 79 14.39 0.25 2.36
C LEU A 79 13.59 -0.17 1.13
N HIS A 80 13.30 -1.47 1.01
CA HIS A 80 12.39 -2.06 0.03
C HIS A 80 11.67 -3.27 0.60
N TYR A 81 10.39 -3.19 0.91
CA TYR A 81 9.66 -4.34 1.43
C TYR A 81 9.38 -5.39 0.35
N PHE A 82 9.33 -4.97 -0.90
CA PHE A 82 9.18 -5.83 -2.06
C PHE A 82 10.56 -6.12 -2.69
N ALA A 83 10.69 -6.01 -3.99
CA ALA A 83 11.99 -6.21 -4.64
C ALA A 83 12.93 -5.00 -4.45
N LYS A 84 14.23 -5.22 -4.53
CA LYS A 84 15.24 -4.14 -4.47
C LYS A 84 15.08 -3.08 -5.55
N GLU A 85 14.39 -3.41 -6.64
CA GLU A 85 14.00 -2.48 -7.69
C GLU A 85 12.80 -1.61 -7.32
N GLN A 86 12.19 -1.83 -6.12
CA GLN A 86 10.98 -1.17 -5.65
C GLN A 86 11.24 -0.45 -4.30
N PRO A 87 12.06 0.63 -4.29
CA PRO A 87 12.36 1.37 -3.05
C PRO A 87 11.09 1.99 -2.44
N ASP A 88 10.96 1.87 -1.13
CA ASP A 88 9.80 2.31 -0.37
C ASP A 88 9.76 3.82 -0.19
N LEU A 89 8.61 4.41 -0.50
CA LEU A 89 8.35 5.83 -0.34
C LEU A 89 8.16 6.20 1.15
N ASN A 90 8.66 7.35 1.52
CA ASN A 90 8.54 7.90 2.86
C ASN A 90 7.27 8.77 3.00
N TRP A 91 6.18 8.16 3.41
CA TRP A 91 4.90 8.86 3.61
C TRP A 91 4.87 9.84 4.79
N GLU A 92 5.83 9.78 5.71
CA GLU A 92 5.97 10.83 6.73
C GLU A 92 6.33 12.18 6.11
N ASN A 93 7.00 12.16 4.95
CA ASN A 93 7.30 13.36 4.20
C ASN A 93 6.03 13.88 3.49
N PRO A 94 5.50 15.06 3.88
CA PRO A 94 4.28 15.58 3.26
C PRO A 94 4.43 15.86 1.76
N LYS A 95 5.66 16.11 1.27
CA LYS A 95 5.90 16.30 -0.17
C LYS A 95 5.61 15.01 -0.95
N VAL A 96 5.96 13.84 -0.42
CA VAL A 96 5.65 12.55 -1.04
C VAL A 96 4.13 12.38 -1.15
N ARG A 97 3.38 12.65 -0.08
CA ARG A 97 1.93 12.58 -0.10
C ARG A 97 1.32 13.53 -1.14
N GLN A 98 1.79 14.77 -1.19
CA GLN A 98 1.33 15.77 -2.18
C GLN A 98 1.59 15.31 -3.63
N GLU A 99 2.75 14.71 -3.89
CA GLU A 99 3.07 14.17 -5.22
C GLU A 99 2.15 13.00 -5.60
N ILE A 100 1.89 12.07 -4.68
CA ILE A 100 0.94 10.97 -4.91
C ILE A 100 -0.47 11.52 -5.17
N TYR A 101 -0.93 12.49 -4.38
CA TYR A 101 -2.24 13.12 -4.61
C TYR A 101 -2.29 13.87 -5.94
N ALA A 102 -1.21 14.51 -6.36
CA ALA A 102 -1.13 15.16 -7.67
C ALA A 102 -1.24 14.15 -8.82
N ILE A 103 -0.62 12.98 -8.70
CA ILE A 103 -0.77 11.87 -9.66
C ILE A 103 -2.23 11.40 -9.73
N MET A 104 -2.86 11.19 -8.57
CA MET A 104 -4.25 10.75 -8.53
C MET A 104 -5.20 11.82 -9.13
N LYS A 105 -5.04 13.09 -8.77
CA LYS A 105 -5.79 14.22 -9.33
C LYS A 105 -5.66 14.31 -10.84
N PHE A 106 -4.43 14.15 -11.36
CA PHE A 106 -4.19 14.14 -12.80
C PHE A 106 -5.02 13.07 -13.54
N TRP A 107 -5.14 11.87 -12.97
CA TRP A 107 -5.95 10.81 -13.57
C TRP A 107 -7.44 11.02 -13.37
N ALA A 108 -7.86 11.55 -12.22
CA ALA A 108 -9.24 11.92 -11.96
C ALA A 108 -9.74 12.97 -12.95
N GLU A 109 -8.94 14.00 -13.22
CA GLU A 109 -9.23 15.05 -14.23
C GLU A 109 -9.32 14.50 -15.66
N LYS A 110 -8.72 13.35 -15.93
CA LYS A 110 -8.87 12.63 -17.20
C LYS A 110 -10.13 11.75 -17.28
N GLY A 111 -10.84 11.62 -16.17
CA GLY A 111 -12.10 10.88 -16.11
C GLY A 111 -11.96 9.46 -15.57
N VAL A 112 -10.90 9.12 -14.82
CA VAL A 112 -10.83 7.87 -14.05
C VAL A 112 -11.89 7.93 -12.94
N ASP A 113 -12.65 6.85 -12.77
CA ASP A 113 -13.77 6.79 -11.82
C ASP A 113 -13.37 6.31 -10.42
N GLY A 114 -12.13 5.83 -10.25
CA GLY A 114 -11.66 5.36 -8.97
C GLY A 114 -10.26 4.76 -9.02
N PHE A 115 -9.78 4.40 -7.84
CA PHE A 115 -8.45 3.82 -7.66
C PHE A 115 -8.48 2.52 -6.85
N ARG A 116 -7.68 1.55 -7.29
CA ARG A 116 -7.29 0.41 -6.48
C ARG A 116 -5.92 0.71 -5.87
N MET A 117 -5.86 0.71 -4.54
CA MET A 117 -4.67 1.10 -3.77
C MET A 117 -3.76 -0.10 -3.58
N ASP A 118 -2.70 -0.20 -4.39
CA ASP A 118 -1.70 -1.26 -4.30
C ASP A 118 -0.81 -1.09 -3.08
N ALA A 119 -0.61 -2.16 -2.33
CA ALA A 119 0.33 -2.22 -1.20
C ALA A 119 0.20 -1.07 -0.16
N PHE A 120 -0.94 -0.38 -0.13
CA PHE A 120 -1.18 0.83 0.66
C PHE A 120 -0.96 0.60 2.17
N GLN A 121 -1.26 -0.59 2.66
CA GLN A 121 -1.12 -0.93 4.08
C GLN A 121 0.31 -0.80 4.62
N TYR A 122 1.30 -0.81 3.73
CA TYR A 122 2.72 -0.65 4.05
C TYR A 122 3.22 0.80 3.92
N ALA A 123 2.39 1.75 3.52
CA ALA A 123 2.78 3.14 3.33
C ALA A 123 3.25 3.81 4.64
N SER A 124 2.59 3.51 5.76
CA SER A 124 3.01 4.00 7.08
C SER A 124 3.98 3.04 7.75
N LYS A 125 5.14 3.55 8.18
CA LYS A 125 6.24 2.77 8.78
C LYS A 125 6.65 3.34 10.14
N ASP A 126 7.25 2.49 10.97
CA ASP A 126 7.96 2.96 12.15
C ASP A 126 9.38 3.36 11.75
N THR A 127 9.60 4.65 11.56
CA THR A 127 10.87 5.22 11.07
C THR A 127 11.98 5.23 12.09
N THR A 128 11.71 4.80 13.33
CA THR A 128 12.75 4.52 14.32
C THR A 128 13.46 3.20 14.03
N PHE A 129 12.86 2.36 13.18
CA PHE A 129 13.37 1.05 12.79
C PHE A 129 13.86 0.20 13.97
N PRO A 130 12.99 -0.06 14.97
CA PRO A 130 13.39 -0.84 16.14
C PRO A 130 13.75 -2.27 15.76
N GLU A 131 14.59 -2.93 16.56
CA GLU A 131 14.80 -4.38 16.46
C GLU A 131 13.47 -5.11 16.68
N TRP A 132 13.18 -6.10 15.83
CA TRP A 132 12.02 -6.93 16.01
C TRP A 132 12.27 -8.09 16.95
N PRO A 133 11.23 -8.59 17.65
CA PRO A 133 11.37 -9.77 18.48
C PRO A 133 11.86 -10.98 17.67
N LYS A 134 12.85 -11.68 18.17
CA LYS A 134 13.40 -12.88 17.53
C LYS A 134 12.31 -13.92 17.27
N GLY A 135 12.29 -14.47 16.07
CA GLY A 135 11.32 -15.46 15.64
C GLY A 135 10.02 -14.89 15.07
N HIS A 136 9.89 -13.55 15.00
CA HIS A 136 8.73 -12.85 14.45
C HIS A 136 9.06 -12.04 13.19
N GLU A 137 10.24 -12.25 12.63
CA GLU A 137 10.76 -11.47 11.51
C GLU A 137 9.91 -11.60 10.24
N LYS A 138 9.17 -12.71 10.11
CA LYS A 138 8.30 -12.99 8.95
C LYS A 138 6.84 -12.60 9.13
N GLU A 139 6.50 -11.97 10.23
CA GLU A 139 5.15 -11.46 10.48
C GLU A 139 4.98 -10.06 9.84
N TYR A 140 5.09 -9.98 8.51
CA TYR A 140 5.09 -8.71 7.76
C TYR A 140 3.92 -7.81 8.10
N ASP A 141 2.71 -8.34 8.03
CA ASP A 141 1.51 -7.56 8.23
C ASP A 141 1.46 -6.94 9.63
N LYS A 142 1.99 -7.64 10.62
CA LYS A 142 2.04 -7.17 12.00
C LYS A 142 3.05 -6.05 12.22
N TRP A 143 4.20 -6.10 11.53
CA TRP A 143 5.31 -5.19 11.78
C TRP A 143 5.42 -4.08 10.74
N TYR A 144 5.09 -4.36 9.49
CA TYR A 144 5.14 -3.40 8.39
C TYR A 144 3.81 -2.73 8.13
N GLY A 145 2.70 -3.49 8.23
CA GLY A 145 1.39 -3.03 7.82
C GLY A 145 0.61 -2.30 8.90
N MET A 146 -0.40 -1.56 8.48
CA MET A 146 -1.45 -0.99 9.32
C MET A 146 -0.95 -0.18 10.52
N ARG A 147 0.12 0.60 10.35
CA ARG A 147 0.60 1.49 11.42
C ARG A 147 -0.42 2.61 11.66
N PRO A 148 -0.51 3.15 12.90
CA PRO A 148 -1.55 4.12 13.26
C PRO A 148 -1.66 5.33 12.33
N GLN A 149 -0.53 5.86 11.86
CA GLN A 149 -0.48 7.02 10.95
C GLN A 149 -1.09 6.75 9.57
N LEU A 150 -1.26 5.48 9.18
CA LEU A 150 -1.89 5.12 7.91
C LEU A 150 -3.30 5.70 7.80
N HIS A 151 -4.08 5.62 8.86
CA HIS A 151 -5.44 6.16 8.90
C HIS A 151 -5.47 7.69 8.70
N ASP A 152 -4.49 8.41 9.24
CA ASP A 152 -4.37 9.86 9.02
C ASP A 152 -4.05 10.17 7.55
N TYR A 153 -3.16 9.39 6.93
CA TYR A 153 -2.83 9.55 5.50
C TYR A 153 -4.01 9.22 4.59
N LEU A 154 -4.80 8.19 4.93
CA LEU A 154 -5.99 7.83 4.16
C LEU A 154 -7.08 8.91 4.26
N LYS A 155 -7.29 9.52 5.43
CA LYS A 155 -8.22 10.65 5.61
C LYS A 155 -7.76 11.89 4.88
N GLU A 156 -6.46 12.19 4.91
CA GLU A 156 -5.88 13.28 4.11
C GLU A 156 -6.12 13.03 2.62
N MET A 157 -5.85 11.82 2.13
CA MET A 157 -6.11 11.42 0.75
C MET A 157 -7.60 11.50 0.38
N TYR A 158 -8.48 11.06 1.27
CA TYR A 158 -9.93 11.16 1.07
C TYR A 158 -10.34 12.62 0.85
N THR A 159 -9.95 13.50 1.76
CA THR A 159 -10.28 14.93 1.71
C THR A 159 -9.67 15.63 0.49
N GLU A 160 -8.43 15.29 0.14
CA GLU A 160 -7.69 15.96 -0.92
C GLU A 160 -8.05 15.45 -2.32
N VAL A 161 -8.48 14.19 -2.44
CA VAL A 161 -8.62 13.52 -3.74
C VAL A 161 -9.96 12.80 -3.89
N ILE A 162 -10.32 11.91 -2.98
CA ILE A 162 -11.45 11.00 -3.21
C ILE A 162 -12.77 11.75 -3.20
N GLU A 163 -13.03 12.52 -2.15
CA GLU A 163 -14.26 13.29 -1.98
C GLU A 163 -14.44 14.37 -3.05
N PRO A 164 -13.45 15.26 -3.35
CA PRO A 164 -13.64 16.33 -4.33
C PRO A 164 -13.91 15.87 -5.76
N TYR A 165 -13.46 14.67 -6.12
CA TYR A 165 -13.64 14.10 -7.45
C TYR A 165 -14.70 12.99 -7.51
N ASP A 166 -15.40 12.71 -6.40
CA ASP A 166 -16.41 11.63 -6.30
C ASP A 166 -15.88 10.27 -6.79
N LEU A 167 -14.69 9.89 -6.28
CA LEU A 167 -13.98 8.70 -6.72
C LEU A 167 -14.30 7.48 -5.87
N PHE A 168 -14.26 6.31 -6.50
CA PHE A 168 -14.28 5.03 -5.80
C PHE A 168 -12.86 4.63 -5.41
N ALA A 169 -12.64 4.18 -4.16
CA ALA A 169 -11.36 3.70 -3.70
C ALA A 169 -11.48 2.31 -3.07
N VAL A 170 -10.67 1.38 -3.56
CA VAL A 170 -10.61 0.02 -3.07
C VAL A 170 -9.21 -0.33 -2.59
N ALA A 171 -9.13 -0.91 -1.39
CA ALA A 171 -7.89 -1.36 -0.78
C ALA A 171 -7.46 -2.74 -1.25
N GLU A 172 -6.20 -2.91 -1.62
CA GLU A 172 -5.59 -4.23 -1.70
C GLU A 172 -5.22 -4.72 -0.31
N GLY A 173 -5.97 -5.72 0.14
CA GLY A 173 -5.82 -6.26 1.49
C GLY A 173 -6.72 -5.56 2.52
N ALA A 174 -7.12 -6.32 3.49
CA ALA A 174 -8.07 -5.91 4.53
C ALA A 174 -7.39 -5.71 5.89
N GLY A 175 -6.08 -5.46 5.91
CA GLY A 175 -5.31 -5.40 7.14
C GLY A 175 -5.06 -6.76 7.77
N THR A 176 -4.74 -6.77 9.06
CA THR A 176 -4.33 -7.97 9.81
C THR A 176 -5.44 -8.56 10.69
N SER A 177 -6.56 -7.86 10.78
CA SER A 177 -7.70 -8.23 11.61
C SER A 177 -9.02 -7.72 11.03
N PHE A 178 -10.13 -8.28 11.49
CA PHE A 178 -11.46 -7.74 11.16
C PHE A 178 -11.64 -6.29 11.59
N LYS A 179 -10.97 -5.90 12.68
CA LYS A 179 -11.01 -4.52 13.14
C LYS A 179 -10.29 -3.60 12.15
N ASP A 180 -9.11 -3.99 11.67
CA ASP A 180 -8.37 -3.20 10.67
C ASP A 180 -9.20 -3.05 9.39
N ALA A 181 -9.78 -4.16 8.92
CA ALA A 181 -10.62 -4.15 7.74
C ALA A 181 -11.85 -3.23 7.91
N HIS A 182 -12.50 -3.29 9.06
CA HIS A 182 -13.62 -2.40 9.39
C HIS A 182 -13.17 -0.94 9.45
N ASP A 183 -12.06 -0.66 10.15
CA ASP A 183 -11.54 0.70 10.27
C ASP A 183 -11.17 1.31 8.90
N LEU A 184 -10.75 0.51 7.92
CA LEU A 184 -10.44 0.98 6.57
C LEU A 184 -11.67 1.40 5.76
N VAL A 185 -12.82 0.72 5.94
CA VAL A 185 -13.98 0.86 5.05
C VAL A 185 -15.25 1.33 5.74
N ASP A 186 -15.19 1.64 7.04
CA ASP A 186 -16.30 2.24 7.77
C ASP A 186 -16.63 3.63 7.19
N ALA A 187 -17.86 3.79 6.72
CA ALA A 187 -18.31 5.00 6.02
C ALA A 187 -18.13 6.29 6.85
N ASP A 188 -18.20 6.18 8.18
CA ASP A 188 -18.05 7.33 9.08
C ASP A 188 -16.58 7.79 9.24
N ARG A 189 -15.63 7.01 8.73
CA ARG A 189 -14.21 7.31 8.87
C ARG A 189 -13.62 8.12 7.73
N ASN A 190 -14.28 8.15 6.57
CA ASN A 190 -13.80 8.87 5.39
C ASN A 190 -12.37 8.46 4.99
N GLU A 191 -12.18 7.16 4.79
CA GLU A 191 -10.91 6.58 4.34
C GLU A 191 -11.08 5.91 2.96
N LEU A 192 -11.48 4.66 2.91
CA LEU A 192 -11.71 3.90 1.68
C LEU A 192 -13.15 3.36 1.67
N GLN A 193 -13.68 2.99 0.49
CA GLN A 193 -15.04 2.46 0.40
C GLN A 193 -15.10 0.94 0.47
N VAL A 194 -14.10 0.26 -0.09
CA VAL A 194 -14.05 -1.20 -0.17
C VAL A 194 -12.63 -1.70 0.13
N ALA A 195 -12.54 -2.83 0.80
CA ALA A 195 -11.30 -3.62 0.89
C ALA A 195 -11.56 -5.03 0.40
N TYR A 196 -10.57 -5.71 -0.18
CA TYR A 196 -10.65 -7.13 -0.46
C TYR A 196 -9.61 -7.91 0.34
N HIS A 197 -9.98 -9.11 0.77
CA HIS A 197 -9.10 -9.98 1.53
C HIS A 197 -8.64 -11.17 0.68
N PHE A 198 -7.53 -11.77 1.09
CA PHE A 198 -6.91 -12.89 0.38
C PHE A 198 -7.26 -14.27 0.93
N ASP A 199 -8.16 -14.36 1.93
CA ASP A 199 -8.46 -15.62 2.62
C ASP A 199 -8.95 -16.72 1.66
N CYS A 200 -9.63 -16.35 0.56
CA CYS A 200 -10.10 -17.31 -0.43
C CYS A 200 -9.00 -17.85 -1.34
N ARG A 201 -7.94 -17.09 -1.56
CA ARG A 201 -6.78 -17.53 -2.35
C ARG A 201 -6.08 -18.74 -1.73
N ASP A 202 -6.08 -18.80 -0.41
CA ASP A 202 -5.33 -19.83 0.34
C ASP A 202 -6.14 -21.08 0.66
N ILE A 203 -7.45 -21.12 0.32
CA ILE A 203 -8.33 -22.27 0.53
C ILE A 203 -7.92 -23.44 -0.36
N SER A 204 -7.59 -23.17 -1.61
CA SER A 204 -7.16 -24.21 -2.54
C SER A 204 -6.10 -23.70 -3.50
N LYS A 205 -5.00 -24.43 -3.59
CA LYS A 205 -3.91 -24.13 -4.54
C LYS A 205 -4.11 -24.78 -5.92
N ASP A 206 -5.13 -25.64 -6.05
CA ASP A 206 -5.50 -26.30 -7.29
C ASP A 206 -7.02 -26.54 -7.37
N LEU A 207 -7.51 -26.78 -8.57
CA LEU A 207 -8.94 -27.04 -8.81
C LEU A 207 -9.43 -28.36 -8.20
N GLU A 208 -8.56 -29.34 -7.99
CA GLU A 208 -8.91 -30.64 -7.43
C GLU A 208 -9.11 -30.58 -5.91
N GLY A 209 -8.38 -29.68 -5.23
CA GLY A 209 -8.48 -29.45 -3.78
C GLY A 209 -9.61 -28.51 -3.37
N TYR A 210 -10.28 -27.85 -4.32
CA TYR A 210 -11.29 -26.84 -4.02
C TYR A 210 -12.53 -27.44 -3.34
N GLN A 211 -12.87 -26.90 -2.16
CA GLN A 211 -14.08 -27.29 -1.43
C GLN A 211 -15.00 -26.07 -1.22
N LEU A 212 -16.19 -26.13 -1.78
CA LEU A 212 -17.20 -25.07 -1.66
C LEU A 212 -17.55 -24.76 -0.20
N SER A 213 -17.47 -25.74 0.70
CA SER A 213 -17.72 -25.57 2.14
C SER A 213 -16.71 -24.62 2.80
N GLU A 214 -15.43 -24.69 2.42
CA GLU A 214 -14.37 -23.84 2.95
C GLU A 214 -14.55 -22.39 2.44
N PHE A 215 -14.84 -22.25 1.15
CA PHE A 215 -15.17 -20.95 0.58
C PHE A 215 -16.35 -20.29 1.28
N LYS A 216 -17.45 -21.05 1.48
CA LYS A 216 -18.61 -20.54 2.22
C LYS A 216 -18.30 -20.18 3.67
N ALA A 217 -17.39 -20.90 4.33
CA ALA A 217 -16.98 -20.61 5.70
C ALA A 217 -16.23 -19.27 5.78
N VAL A 218 -15.32 -19.00 4.84
CA VAL A 218 -14.63 -17.71 4.74
C VAL A 218 -15.63 -16.58 4.50
N PHE A 219 -16.53 -16.74 3.54
CA PHE A 219 -17.57 -15.75 3.24
C PHE A 219 -18.43 -15.43 4.47
N THR A 220 -18.93 -16.48 5.15
CA THR A 220 -19.77 -16.32 6.33
C THR A 220 -19.04 -15.61 7.47
N LYS A 221 -17.74 -15.92 7.66
CA LYS A 221 -16.90 -15.30 8.68
C LYS A 221 -16.75 -13.79 8.44
N TRP A 222 -16.47 -13.39 7.20
CA TRP A 222 -16.31 -11.99 6.83
C TRP A 222 -17.63 -11.23 6.82
N ASP A 223 -18.70 -11.80 6.26
CA ASP A 223 -20.05 -11.22 6.28
C ASP A 223 -20.54 -10.98 7.70
N ALA A 224 -20.29 -11.93 8.61
CA ALA A 224 -20.64 -11.77 10.02
C ALA A 224 -19.87 -10.63 10.73
N ALA A 225 -18.65 -10.35 10.30
CA ALA A 225 -17.82 -9.26 10.84
C ALA A 225 -18.26 -7.87 10.34
N PHE A 226 -18.91 -7.79 9.16
CA PHE A 226 -19.23 -6.54 8.46
C PHE A 226 -20.74 -6.22 8.43
N LYS A 227 -21.42 -6.35 9.53
CA LYS A 227 -22.90 -6.24 9.56
C LYS A 227 -23.48 -4.83 9.34
N ASN A 228 -22.71 -3.76 9.45
CA ASN A 228 -23.37 -2.45 9.59
C ASN A 228 -22.84 -1.28 8.74
N ASN A 229 -21.58 -1.13 8.39
CA ASN A 229 -21.11 0.13 7.78
C ASN A 229 -19.87 0.02 6.86
N GLY A 230 -19.59 -1.11 6.27
CA GLY A 230 -18.45 -1.25 5.39
C GLY A 230 -18.71 -2.28 4.29
N TRP A 231 -17.95 -2.17 3.21
CA TRP A 231 -18.02 -3.11 2.09
C TRP A 231 -16.71 -3.89 1.99
N LEU A 232 -16.86 -5.21 1.98
CA LEU A 232 -15.76 -6.11 1.69
C LEU A 232 -16.02 -6.81 0.36
N ALA A 233 -14.99 -6.81 -0.48
CA ALA A 233 -14.94 -7.66 -1.64
C ALA A 233 -14.07 -8.88 -1.35
N ILE A 234 -14.32 -9.97 -2.06
CA ILE A 234 -13.50 -11.17 -2.00
C ILE A 234 -12.65 -11.24 -3.25
N TYR A 235 -11.38 -11.56 -3.05
CA TYR A 235 -10.43 -11.80 -4.13
C TYR A 235 -10.24 -13.29 -4.33
#